data_d4d3e4a50567482f5011e8a31623ef9c
#
_entry.id   d4d3e4a50567482f5011e8a31623ef9c
#
_cell.length_a   1.000
_cell.length_b   1.000
_cell.length_c   1.000
_cell.angle_alpha   90.00
_cell.angle_beta   90.00
_cell.angle_gamma   90.00
#
_symmetry.space_group_name_H-M   'P 1'
#
loop_
_entity.id
_entity.type
_entity.pdbx_description
1 polymer ?
#
loop_
_entity_poly.entity_id
_entity_poly.type
_entity_poly.pdbx_seq_one_letter_code
_entity_poly.pdbx_strand_id
1 'polypeptide(L)'
;MEEKKIPGKNGEVYVLYEDRVSSESIVYFTRNLSKEGLQKAYKKIMSTLVGKIAVKVHTGEQHGPNIIPRSWVKYLFENELKGATIIETNTYYKGDRYTTEDHLKTLEVNGWTFAKCDIIDDKGVVNLPVNGGKWFKEMSIGKGVEDYDSLLVLTHFKGHTQGGFGGSNKNIGIGMADGRIGKGLIHT
;
A
#
# COMPACT_ATOMS: atom_id res chain seq x y z
N MET A 1 16.03 -5.06 -24.32
CA MET A 1 14.62 -4.76 -23.91
C MET A 1 13.95 -4.08 -25.07
N GLU A 2 13.04 -4.73 -25.76
CA GLU A 2 12.20 -4.06 -26.76
C GLU A 2 10.99 -3.46 -26.04
N GLU A 3 10.90 -2.13 -26.06
CA GLU A 3 9.70 -1.43 -25.62
C GLU A 3 8.59 -1.60 -26.65
N LYS A 4 7.56 -2.37 -26.33
CA LYS A 4 6.34 -2.40 -27.12
C LYS A 4 5.37 -1.36 -26.56
N LYS A 5 5.29 -0.21 -27.22
CA LYS A 5 4.29 0.82 -26.92
C LYS A 5 2.96 0.44 -27.53
N ILE A 6 1.95 0.18 -26.72
CA ILE A 6 0.58 -0.01 -27.19
C ILE A 6 -0.16 1.31 -27.01
N PRO A 7 -0.55 2.00 -28.09
CA PRO A 7 -1.37 3.20 -27.97
C PRO A 7 -2.75 2.84 -27.42
N GLY A 8 -3.09 3.39 -26.29
CA GLY A 8 -4.43 3.34 -25.72
C GLY A 8 -5.32 4.44 -26.30
N LYS A 9 -6.63 4.25 -26.26
CA LYS A 9 -7.59 5.32 -26.53
C LYS A 9 -7.47 6.39 -25.47
N ASN A 10 -7.53 7.67 -25.84
CA ASN A 10 -7.48 8.84 -24.94
C ASN A 10 -6.11 9.14 -24.29
N GLY A 11 -5.00 8.94 -25.01
CA GLY A 11 -3.67 9.30 -24.50
C GLY A 11 -3.09 8.31 -23.49
N GLU A 12 -3.69 7.17 -23.33
CA GLU A 12 -3.13 6.07 -22.53
C GLU A 12 -2.01 5.41 -23.33
N VAL A 13 -0.85 5.27 -22.71
CA VAL A 13 0.26 4.49 -23.27
C VAL A 13 0.49 3.31 -22.35
N TYR A 14 0.28 2.13 -22.84
CA TYR A 14 0.69 0.90 -22.17
C TYR A 14 2.11 0.59 -22.64
N VAL A 15 3.05 0.52 -21.70
CA VAL A 15 4.39 0.03 -21.98
C VAL A 15 4.42 -1.42 -21.55
N LEU A 16 4.50 -2.32 -22.50
CA LEU A 16 4.78 -3.72 -22.25
C LEU A 16 6.29 -3.90 -22.42
N TYR A 17 6.96 -4.26 -21.37
CA TYR A 17 8.32 -4.76 -21.45
C TYR A 17 8.24 -6.26 -21.68
N GLU A 18 8.38 -6.68 -22.92
CA GLU A 18 8.54 -8.08 -23.28
C GLU A 18 10.03 -8.39 -23.37
N ASP A 19 10.66 -8.81 -22.29
CA ASP A 19 11.89 -9.60 -22.40
C ASP A 19 11.52 -11.07 -22.33
N ARG A 20 12.03 -11.83 -23.25
CA ARG A 20 11.64 -13.23 -23.51
C ARG A 20 12.26 -14.25 -22.53
N VAL A 21 12.50 -13.85 -21.31
CA VAL A 21 12.92 -14.77 -20.25
C VAL A 21 11.73 -15.06 -19.37
N SER A 22 11.48 -16.30 -19.08
CA SER A 22 10.28 -16.88 -18.43
C SER A 22 9.93 -16.38 -17.02
N SER A 23 10.30 -15.13 -16.66
CA SER A 23 10.08 -14.53 -15.35
C SER A 23 9.72 -13.03 -15.40
N GLU A 24 9.12 -12.55 -16.51
CA GLU A 24 8.84 -11.14 -16.65
C GLU A 24 7.56 -10.71 -15.95
N SER A 25 7.68 -9.62 -15.19
CA SER A 25 6.53 -8.96 -14.58
C SER A 25 5.90 -7.98 -15.56
N ILE A 26 4.61 -8.12 -15.83
CA ILE A 26 3.86 -7.17 -16.64
C ILE A 26 3.61 -5.91 -15.82
N VAL A 27 3.97 -4.75 -16.38
CA VAL A 27 3.70 -3.44 -15.79
C VAL A 27 2.65 -2.72 -16.63
N TYR A 28 1.57 -2.28 -15.99
CA TYR A 28 0.53 -1.47 -16.61
C TYR A 28 0.73 0.00 -16.24
N PHE A 29 0.78 0.86 -17.25
CA PHE A 29 0.99 2.29 -17.08
C PHE A 29 -0.15 3.09 -17.72
N THR A 30 -0.59 4.16 -17.03
CA THR A 30 -1.54 5.14 -17.55
C THR A 30 -1.10 6.56 -17.21
N ARG A 31 -1.33 7.50 -18.13
CA ARG A 31 -1.17 8.95 -17.86
C ARG A 31 -2.45 9.59 -17.35
N ASN A 32 -3.54 8.84 -17.29
CA ASN A 32 -4.80 9.34 -16.75
C ASN A 32 -4.74 9.38 -15.22
N LEU A 33 -4.36 10.53 -14.67
CA LEU A 33 -4.33 10.79 -13.22
C LEU A 33 -5.73 11.18 -12.72
N SER A 34 -6.60 10.19 -12.65
CA SER A 34 -7.96 10.32 -12.15
C SER A 34 -8.41 9.03 -11.44
N LYS A 35 -9.58 9.07 -10.78
CA LYS A 35 -10.18 7.89 -10.17
C LYS A 35 -10.50 6.79 -11.21
N GLU A 36 -10.87 7.18 -12.43
CA GLU A 36 -11.12 6.28 -13.55
C GLU A 36 -9.81 5.65 -14.05
N GLY A 37 -8.72 6.42 -14.09
CA GLY A 37 -7.39 5.90 -14.43
C GLY A 37 -6.90 4.89 -13.41
N LEU A 38 -7.10 5.17 -12.11
CA LEU A 38 -6.80 4.22 -11.03
C LEU A 38 -7.63 2.93 -11.17
N GLN A 39 -8.93 3.05 -11.44
CA GLN A 39 -9.80 1.89 -11.65
C GLN A 39 -9.36 1.06 -12.87
N LYS A 40 -8.98 1.70 -13.97
CA LYS A 40 -8.47 1.00 -15.15
C LYS A 40 -7.19 0.23 -14.87
N ALA A 41 -6.26 0.82 -14.12
CA ALA A 41 -5.03 0.14 -13.71
C ALA A 41 -5.35 -1.06 -12.79
N TYR A 42 -6.23 -0.87 -11.81
CA TYR A 42 -6.68 -1.94 -10.93
C TYR A 42 -7.29 -3.12 -11.71
N LYS A 43 -8.16 -2.86 -12.68
CA LYS A 43 -8.80 -3.90 -13.50
C LYS A 43 -7.82 -4.78 -14.28
N LYS A 44 -6.59 -4.33 -14.47
CA LYS A 44 -5.53 -5.13 -15.12
C LYS A 44 -4.89 -6.15 -14.19
N ILE A 45 -4.96 -5.91 -12.88
CA ILE A 45 -4.32 -6.76 -11.86
C ILE A 45 -5.33 -7.48 -10.96
N MET A 46 -6.61 -7.12 -11.01
CA MET A 46 -7.63 -7.63 -10.07
C MET A 46 -7.77 -9.15 -10.08
N SER A 47 -7.49 -9.81 -11.19
CA SER A 47 -7.57 -11.28 -11.30
C SER A 47 -6.51 -12.01 -10.46
N THR A 48 -5.49 -11.31 -9.96
CA THR A 48 -4.48 -11.86 -9.06
C THR A 48 -4.90 -11.81 -7.59
N LEU A 49 -5.98 -11.10 -7.26
CA LEU A 49 -6.50 -10.96 -5.91
C LEU A 49 -7.56 -12.03 -5.66
N VAL A 50 -7.45 -12.71 -4.53
CA VAL A 50 -8.36 -13.79 -4.10
C VAL A 50 -8.78 -13.58 -2.65
N GLY A 51 -9.93 -14.12 -2.28
CA GLY A 51 -10.41 -14.18 -0.89
C GLY A 51 -10.61 -12.81 -0.25
N LYS A 52 -10.20 -12.69 1.00
CA LYS A 52 -10.32 -11.48 1.81
C LYS A 52 -9.16 -10.53 1.51
N ILE A 53 -9.48 -9.37 0.96
CA ILE A 53 -8.49 -8.43 0.44
C ILE A 53 -8.15 -7.37 1.49
N ALA A 54 -6.87 -7.27 1.83
CA ALA A 54 -6.28 -6.12 2.52
C ALA A 54 -5.82 -5.08 1.51
N VAL A 55 -6.08 -3.81 1.79
CA VAL A 55 -5.58 -2.68 0.99
C VAL A 55 -4.62 -1.86 1.83
N LYS A 56 -3.32 -1.97 1.53
CA LYS A 56 -2.30 -1.15 2.19
C LYS A 56 -2.17 0.18 1.48
N VAL A 57 -2.57 1.21 2.18
CA VAL A 57 -2.45 2.60 1.72
C VAL A 57 -1.84 3.45 2.84
N HIS A 58 -1.07 4.47 2.50
CA HIS A 58 -0.64 5.45 3.49
C HIS A 58 -1.77 6.45 3.75
N THR A 59 -2.36 6.37 4.92
CA THR A 59 -3.55 7.17 5.30
C THR A 59 -3.22 8.59 5.75
N GLY A 60 -1.94 8.85 6.06
CA GLY A 60 -1.42 10.17 6.43
C GLY A 60 -1.54 10.52 7.90
N GLU A 61 -0.82 11.55 8.30
CA GLU A 61 -1.01 12.26 9.58
C GLU A 61 -2.32 13.06 9.54
N GLN A 62 -2.82 13.52 10.67
CA GLN A 62 -4.00 14.38 10.70
C GLN A 62 -3.81 15.60 9.80
N HIS A 63 -4.75 15.81 8.87
CA HIS A 63 -4.69 16.89 7.87
C HIS A 63 -3.41 16.91 7.03
N GLY A 64 -2.60 15.84 7.07
CA GLY A 64 -1.33 15.76 6.35
C GLY A 64 -1.53 15.71 4.83
N PRO A 65 -0.66 16.39 4.06
CA PRO A 65 -0.60 16.27 2.59
C PRO A 65 0.08 14.96 2.18
N ASN A 66 0.31 14.79 0.89
CA ASN A 66 1.14 13.71 0.33
C ASN A 66 0.57 12.31 0.52
N ILE A 67 -0.75 12.20 0.41
CA ILE A 67 -1.48 10.93 0.33
C ILE A 67 -2.12 10.77 -1.05
N ILE A 68 -2.44 9.54 -1.41
CA ILE A 68 -3.30 9.30 -2.59
C ILE A 68 -4.66 9.98 -2.37
N PRO A 69 -5.25 10.66 -3.38
CA PRO A 69 -6.54 11.32 -3.19
C PRO A 69 -7.59 10.35 -2.64
N ARG A 70 -8.12 10.63 -1.46
CA ARG A 70 -9.10 9.78 -0.78
C ARG A 70 -10.32 9.48 -1.63
N SER A 71 -10.78 10.48 -2.40
CA SER A 71 -11.91 10.32 -3.31
C SER A 71 -11.66 9.25 -4.39
N TRP A 72 -10.42 9.06 -4.82
CA TRP A 72 -10.06 8.01 -5.78
C TRP A 72 -10.10 6.64 -5.13
N VAL A 73 -9.58 6.53 -3.92
CA VAL A 73 -9.61 5.28 -3.15
C VAL A 73 -11.05 4.91 -2.81
N LYS A 74 -11.84 5.89 -2.33
CA LYS A 74 -13.27 5.70 -2.07
C LYS A 74 -14.01 5.18 -3.31
N TYR A 75 -13.78 5.82 -4.47
CA TYR A 75 -14.38 5.38 -5.74
C TYR A 75 -14.00 3.94 -6.10
N LEU A 76 -12.75 3.56 -5.86
CA LEU A 76 -12.30 2.18 -6.11
C LEU A 76 -13.00 1.17 -5.16
N PHE A 77 -13.13 1.52 -3.88
CA PHE A 77 -13.84 0.68 -2.92
C PHE A 77 -15.32 0.50 -3.26
N GLU A 78 -16.00 1.56 -3.64
CA GLU A 78 -17.42 1.55 -3.98
C GLU A 78 -17.72 0.71 -5.24
N ASN A 79 -16.79 0.67 -6.20
CA ASN A 79 -17.02 0.05 -7.49
C ASN A 79 -16.37 -1.34 -7.66
N GLU A 80 -15.21 -1.57 -7.03
CA GLU A 80 -14.38 -2.74 -7.32
C GLU A 80 -13.97 -3.54 -6.06
N LEU A 81 -13.80 -2.89 -4.92
CA LEU A 81 -13.21 -3.48 -3.70
C LEU A 81 -14.24 -3.63 -2.56
N LYS A 82 -15.47 -4.00 -2.91
CA LYS A 82 -16.53 -4.19 -1.91
C LYS A 82 -16.11 -5.26 -0.88
N GLY A 83 -16.13 -4.88 0.40
CA GLY A 83 -15.75 -5.77 1.49
C GLY A 83 -14.24 -5.86 1.77
N ALA A 84 -13.40 -5.20 0.97
CA ALA A 84 -11.98 -5.07 1.30
C ALA A 84 -11.78 -4.20 2.55
N THR A 85 -10.62 -4.36 3.21
CA THR A 85 -10.27 -3.63 4.43
C THR A 85 -9.01 -2.82 4.20
N ILE A 86 -9.01 -1.54 4.57
CA ILE A 86 -7.78 -0.73 4.63
C ILE A 86 -6.97 -1.22 5.83
N ILE A 87 -5.68 -1.48 5.63
CA ILE A 87 -4.78 -1.89 6.71
C ILE A 87 -3.67 -0.88 6.91
N GLU A 88 -3.32 -0.63 8.18
CA GLU A 88 -2.22 0.20 8.62
C GLU A 88 -1.56 -0.39 9.87
N THR A 89 -0.42 0.16 10.28
CA THR A 89 0.23 -0.11 11.56
C THR A 89 0.53 1.18 12.30
N ASN A 90 0.59 1.13 13.61
CA ASN A 90 0.93 2.27 14.45
C ASN A 90 2.32 2.85 14.11
N THR A 91 2.55 4.11 14.42
CA THR A 91 3.87 4.74 14.22
C THR A 91 4.83 4.40 15.34
N TYR A 92 6.14 4.43 15.05
CA TYR A 92 7.21 4.29 16.03
C TYR A 92 7.34 5.56 16.90
N TYR A 93 7.24 6.72 16.27
CA TYR A 93 7.29 8.01 16.94
C TYR A 93 5.94 8.38 17.56
N LYS A 94 5.99 9.15 18.65
CA LYS A 94 4.79 9.68 19.32
C LYS A 94 4.07 10.70 18.41
N GLY A 95 2.76 10.62 18.38
CA GLY A 95 1.89 11.46 17.57
C GLY A 95 0.52 10.83 17.42
N ASP A 96 -0.30 11.37 16.53
CA ASP A 96 -1.71 11.03 16.33
C ASP A 96 -1.97 9.60 15.81
N ARG A 97 -0.93 8.83 15.51
CA ARG A 97 -0.99 7.44 15.09
C ARG A 97 -0.12 6.53 15.96
N TYR A 98 0.22 6.97 17.16
CA TYR A 98 1.08 6.20 18.05
C TYR A 98 0.35 5.06 18.73
N THR A 99 -0.86 5.26 19.21
CA THR A 99 -1.74 4.22 19.75
C THR A 99 -2.79 3.83 18.72
N THR A 100 -3.37 2.64 18.86
CA THR A 100 -4.46 2.20 17.99
C THR A 100 -5.68 3.12 18.09
N GLU A 101 -6.00 3.57 19.30
CA GLU A 101 -7.12 4.49 19.53
C GLU A 101 -6.92 5.83 18.80
N ASP A 102 -5.76 6.47 18.97
CA ASP A 102 -5.43 7.72 18.29
C ASP A 102 -5.36 7.55 16.79
N HIS A 103 -4.82 6.41 16.33
CA HIS A 103 -4.72 6.10 14.90
C HIS A 103 -6.11 5.95 14.26
N LEU A 104 -7.03 5.23 14.89
CA LEU A 104 -8.42 5.11 14.41
C LEU A 104 -9.10 6.48 14.36
N LYS A 105 -8.91 7.33 15.37
CA LYS A 105 -9.40 8.71 15.37
C LYS A 105 -8.78 9.53 14.23
N THR A 106 -7.50 9.35 13.96
CA THR A 106 -6.82 10.00 12.82
C THR A 106 -7.43 9.57 11.48
N LEU A 107 -7.79 8.30 11.33
CA LEU A 107 -8.48 7.81 10.14
C LEU A 107 -9.85 8.48 9.97
N GLU A 108 -10.60 8.68 11.04
CA GLU A 108 -11.88 9.40 11.01
C GLU A 108 -11.68 10.86 10.61
N VAL A 109 -10.77 11.58 11.27
CA VAL A 109 -10.44 12.99 10.98
C VAL A 109 -10.02 13.16 9.52
N ASN A 110 -9.25 12.21 9.00
CA ASN A 110 -8.80 12.21 7.61
C ASN A 110 -9.86 11.70 6.61
N GLY A 111 -11.04 11.25 7.08
CA GLY A 111 -12.15 10.83 6.22
C GLY A 111 -11.97 9.47 5.56
N TRP A 112 -11.28 8.53 6.21
CA TRP A 112 -11.15 7.13 5.75
C TRP A 112 -12.32 6.23 6.20
N THR A 113 -13.44 6.80 6.56
CA THR A 113 -14.63 6.11 7.11
C THR A 113 -15.49 5.38 6.07
N PHE A 114 -15.13 5.47 4.80
CA PHE A 114 -15.85 4.79 3.71
C PHE A 114 -15.54 3.30 3.59
N ALA A 115 -14.55 2.81 4.31
CA ALA A 115 -14.16 1.41 4.35
C ALA A 115 -13.83 0.98 5.78
N LYS A 116 -13.87 -0.33 6.04
CA LYS A 116 -13.32 -0.87 7.26
C LYS A 116 -11.83 -0.59 7.30
N CYS A 117 -11.33 -0.11 8.45
CA CYS A 117 -9.91 0.06 8.72
C CYS A 117 -9.48 -0.90 9.83
N ASP A 118 -8.29 -1.50 9.67
CA ASP A 118 -7.70 -2.43 10.63
C ASP A 118 -6.26 -2.00 10.92
N ILE A 119 -5.95 -1.76 12.18
CA ILE A 119 -4.59 -1.49 12.67
C ILE A 119 -4.00 -2.84 13.05
N ILE A 120 -3.30 -3.46 12.11
CA ILE A 120 -2.95 -4.87 12.14
C ILE A 120 -1.95 -5.24 13.25
N ASP A 121 -1.20 -4.30 13.80
CA ASP A 121 -0.30 -4.52 14.94
C ASP A 121 -0.99 -4.41 16.30
N ASP A 122 -2.26 -4.00 16.37
CA ASP A 122 -3.09 -4.10 17.57
C ASP A 122 -3.30 -5.55 18.04
N LYS A 123 -3.30 -6.49 17.10
CA LYS A 123 -3.43 -7.92 17.36
C LYS A 123 -2.12 -8.60 17.79
N GLY A 124 -1.07 -7.84 18.00
CA GLY A 124 0.27 -8.34 18.26
C GLY A 124 1.13 -8.41 16.99
N VAL A 125 2.18 -9.18 17.04
CA VAL A 125 3.20 -9.25 15.98
C VAL A 125 3.43 -10.68 15.49
N VAL A 126 3.89 -10.80 14.26
CA VAL A 126 4.45 -12.02 13.69
C VAL A 126 5.82 -11.70 13.11
N ASN A 127 6.80 -12.58 13.37
CA ASN A 127 8.14 -12.43 12.82
C ASN A 127 8.25 -13.24 11.53
N LEU A 128 8.55 -12.57 10.43
CA LEU A 128 8.75 -13.19 9.14
C LEU A 128 10.24 -13.23 8.79
N PRO A 129 10.73 -14.36 8.24
CA PRO A 129 12.12 -14.46 7.80
C PRO A 129 12.36 -13.54 6.60
N VAL A 130 13.52 -12.86 6.59
CA VAL A 130 13.99 -12.03 5.47
C VAL A 130 15.08 -12.82 4.72
N ASN A 131 14.68 -13.62 3.74
CA ASN A 131 15.58 -14.42 2.95
C ASN A 131 16.53 -13.52 2.12
N GLY A 132 17.83 -13.77 2.26
CA GLY A 132 18.85 -12.96 1.60
C GLY A 132 19.04 -11.55 2.20
N GLY A 133 18.37 -11.22 3.29
CA GLY A 133 18.51 -9.93 3.96
C GLY A 133 19.95 -9.64 4.38
N LYS A 134 20.45 -8.44 4.02
CA LYS A 134 21.79 -8.00 4.42
C LYS A 134 21.83 -7.59 5.89
N TRP A 135 20.85 -6.77 6.31
CA TRP A 135 20.80 -6.13 7.63
C TRP A 135 19.91 -6.91 8.61
N PHE A 136 18.75 -7.35 8.14
CA PHE A 136 17.77 -8.07 8.96
C PHE A 136 17.62 -9.50 8.48
N LYS A 137 17.54 -10.44 9.41
CA LYS A 137 17.25 -11.86 9.14
C LYS A 137 15.79 -12.21 9.34
N GLU A 138 15.11 -11.40 10.12
CA GLU A 138 13.65 -11.42 10.33
C GLU A 138 13.11 -10.00 10.47
N MET A 139 11.81 -9.84 10.25
CA MET A 139 11.10 -8.57 10.43
C MET A 139 9.80 -8.81 11.18
N SER A 140 9.58 -8.01 12.20
CA SER A 140 8.35 -8.00 12.99
C SER A 140 7.29 -7.16 12.28
N ILE A 141 6.18 -7.80 11.90
CA ILE A 141 5.05 -7.15 11.25
C ILE A 141 3.77 -7.32 12.07
N GLY A 142 2.78 -6.50 11.81
CA GLY A 142 1.47 -6.59 12.48
C GLY A 142 0.80 -7.92 12.19
N LYS A 143 0.47 -8.69 13.24
CA LYS A 143 -0.11 -10.04 13.14
C LYS A 143 -1.43 -10.07 12.40
N GLY A 144 -2.19 -8.99 12.44
CA GLY A 144 -3.47 -8.92 11.71
C GLY A 144 -3.37 -9.13 10.20
N VAL A 145 -2.15 -9.13 9.62
CA VAL A 145 -1.96 -9.48 8.20
C VAL A 145 -2.40 -10.91 7.89
N GLU A 146 -2.32 -11.82 8.86
CA GLU A 146 -2.72 -13.23 8.73
C GLU A 146 -4.22 -13.43 8.50
N ASP A 147 -5.02 -12.39 8.74
CA ASP A 147 -6.47 -12.41 8.52
C ASP A 147 -6.87 -12.22 7.05
N TYR A 148 -5.92 -12.03 6.14
CA TYR A 148 -6.17 -11.68 4.74
C TYR A 148 -5.50 -12.65 3.77
N ASP A 149 -6.18 -12.91 2.64
CA ASP A 149 -5.71 -13.82 1.60
C ASP A 149 -4.91 -13.09 0.51
N SER A 150 -5.16 -11.78 0.34
CA SER A 150 -4.51 -10.96 -0.67
C SER A 150 -4.20 -9.57 -0.16
N LEU A 151 -3.10 -9.00 -0.64
CA LEU A 151 -2.65 -7.64 -0.34
C LEU A 151 -2.61 -6.79 -1.62
N LEU A 152 -3.46 -5.77 -1.69
CA LEU A 152 -3.37 -4.71 -2.68
C LEU A 152 -2.61 -3.52 -2.09
N VAL A 153 -1.50 -3.11 -2.73
CA VAL A 153 -0.71 -1.96 -2.27
C VAL A 153 -1.02 -0.74 -3.12
N LEU A 154 -1.70 0.24 -2.55
CA LEU A 154 -1.97 1.54 -3.17
C LEU A 154 -0.98 2.57 -2.65
N THR A 155 -0.13 3.08 -3.54
CA THR A 155 0.98 3.92 -3.13
C THR A 155 0.95 5.28 -3.81
N HIS A 156 1.05 6.34 -3.01
CA HIS A 156 1.39 7.67 -3.48
C HIS A 156 2.93 7.76 -3.59
N PHE A 157 3.45 7.74 -4.82
CA PHE A 157 4.88 7.91 -5.07
C PHE A 157 5.28 9.38 -4.84
N LYS A 158 6.26 9.61 -3.99
CA LYS A 158 6.66 10.97 -3.56
C LYS A 158 8.13 11.04 -3.11
N GLY A 159 8.67 12.24 -3.03
CA GLY A 159 9.94 12.49 -2.36
C GLY A 159 9.89 12.12 -0.87
N HIS A 160 11.03 11.75 -0.31
CA HIS A 160 11.19 11.45 1.11
C HIS A 160 12.52 11.96 1.64
N THR A 161 12.50 12.67 2.76
CA THR A 161 13.68 13.36 3.31
C THR A 161 14.83 12.42 3.67
N GLN A 162 14.54 11.26 4.24
CA GLN A 162 15.54 10.28 4.67
C GLN A 162 15.83 9.21 3.62
N GLY A 163 14.83 8.79 2.86
CA GLY A 163 14.94 7.69 1.88
C GLY A 163 15.04 8.13 0.42
N GLY A 164 15.19 9.42 0.14
CA GLY A 164 15.15 9.99 -1.21
C GLY A 164 13.74 9.98 -1.81
N PHE A 165 13.08 8.83 -1.84
CA PHE A 165 11.68 8.69 -2.28
C PHE A 165 10.92 7.64 -1.47
N GLY A 166 9.58 7.74 -1.49
CA GLY A 166 8.67 6.76 -0.93
C GLY A 166 7.82 6.15 -2.04
N GLY A 167 7.96 4.84 -2.24
CA GLY A 167 7.20 4.03 -3.18
C GLY A 167 6.59 2.82 -2.49
N SER A 168 6.19 1.79 -3.26
CA SER A 168 5.53 0.60 -2.71
C SER A 168 6.42 -0.19 -1.75
N ASN A 169 7.73 -0.29 -2.02
CA ASN A 169 8.66 -0.94 -1.09
C ASN A 169 8.67 -0.27 0.29
N LYS A 170 8.64 1.08 0.33
CA LYS A 170 8.54 1.81 1.59
C LYS A 170 7.16 1.66 2.23
N ASN A 171 6.10 1.70 1.43
CA ASN A 171 4.73 1.52 1.93
C ASN A 171 4.53 0.14 2.58
N ILE A 172 5.17 -0.90 2.05
CA ILE A 172 5.18 -2.24 2.66
C ILE A 172 6.18 -2.28 3.82
N GLY A 173 7.46 -2.01 3.58
CA GLY A 173 8.54 -2.23 4.54
C GLY A 173 8.36 -1.47 5.86
N ILE A 174 7.96 -0.18 5.78
CA ILE A 174 7.63 0.60 6.98
C ILE A 174 6.17 0.39 7.40
N GLY A 175 5.25 0.37 6.44
CA GLY A 175 3.82 0.41 6.71
C GLY A 175 3.21 -0.92 7.14
N MET A 176 3.93 -2.05 7.03
CA MET A 176 3.54 -3.36 7.56
C MET A 176 4.32 -3.74 8.82
N ALA A 177 5.51 -3.17 9.01
CA ALA A 177 6.28 -3.33 10.24
C ALA A 177 5.46 -2.83 11.43
N ASP A 178 5.44 -3.59 12.53
CA ASP A 178 4.73 -3.16 13.73
C ASP A 178 5.36 -1.89 14.32
N GLY A 179 4.55 -1.12 15.04
CA GLY A 179 4.91 0.21 15.51
C GLY A 179 6.02 0.23 16.57
N ARG A 180 6.38 -0.89 17.16
CA ARG A 180 7.35 -0.94 18.29
C ARG A 180 8.62 -1.67 17.91
N ILE A 181 8.53 -2.95 17.56
CA ILE A 181 9.68 -3.79 17.28
C ILE A 181 10.16 -3.58 15.84
N GLY A 182 9.32 -3.85 14.86
CA GLY A 182 9.70 -3.81 13.45
C GLY A 182 10.14 -2.41 12.99
N LYS A 183 9.35 -1.38 13.27
CA LYS A 183 9.75 0.01 12.98
C LYS A 183 10.92 0.47 13.83
N GLY A 184 11.03 0.01 15.08
CA GLY A 184 12.18 0.27 15.92
C GLY A 184 13.48 -0.19 15.28
N LEU A 185 13.52 -1.42 14.77
CA LEU A 185 14.69 -1.96 14.05
C LEU A 185 15.09 -1.15 12.81
N ILE A 186 14.13 -0.54 12.12
CA ILE A 186 14.39 0.24 10.90
C ILE A 186 14.86 1.66 11.23
N HIS A 187 14.43 2.22 12.36
CA HIS A 187 14.72 3.61 12.76
C HIS A 187 15.95 3.75 13.66
N THR A 188 16.56 2.68 14.13
CA THR A 188 17.80 2.67 14.91
C THR A 188 18.99 2.33 14.03
#